data_9ce30c12700e1f3cfef76ba56b8754b5
#
_entry.id   9ce30c12700e1f3cfef76ba56b8754b5
#
_cell.length_a   1.000
_cell.length_b   1.000
_cell.length_c   1.000
_cell.angle_alpha   90.00
_cell.angle_beta   90.00
_cell.angle_gamma   90.00
#
_symmetry.space_group_name_H-M   'P 1'
#
loop_
_entity.id
_entity.type
_entity.pdbx_description
1 polymer ?
#
loop_
_entity_poly.entity_id
_entity_poly.type
_entity_poly.pdbx_seq_one_letter_code
_entity_poly.pdbx_strand_id
1 'polypeptide(L)'
;MKKTYIITFLTCAVSIALVLMLTCVFRRDADSKVKVGFIYVGDASTGYTGNFITAQKELETLYQDRVEIMAMYNVAEGTEGEYLQGLVDAGCDIIFSTSYNYGITTKEFAQRYPDIEFCMATCSNANEEPYLENYHTFMGAIYEGRYASGVAAGMKLKELLDSGVITAEQARIGYVGAYPYAEVISGYTAFLLGVRSVVEDAVMTVKYTYKWNDYLLEKKYARELIDEGCVIISQHSD
;
A
#
# COMPACT_ATOMS: atom_id res chain seq x y z
N MET A 1 -2.31 70.01 8.08
CA MET A 1 -2.83 69.28 6.92
C MET A 1 -1.76 68.48 6.17
N LYS A 2 -0.65 69.02 5.68
CA LYS A 2 0.38 68.27 4.92
C LYS A 2 0.95 67.04 5.60
N LYS A 3 1.22 67.10 6.94
CA LYS A 3 1.75 65.93 7.69
C LYS A 3 0.77 64.75 7.78
N THR A 4 -0.52 64.97 7.87
CA THR A 4 -1.55 63.95 7.96
C THR A 4 -1.65 63.18 6.64
N TYR A 5 -1.63 63.87 5.50
CA TYR A 5 -1.63 63.22 4.18
C TYR A 5 -0.40 62.37 3.91
N ILE A 6 0.79 62.76 4.40
CA ILE A 6 2.04 61.99 4.27
C ILE A 6 1.94 60.70 5.07
N ILE A 7 1.43 60.77 6.31
CA ILE A 7 1.28 59.58 7.17
C ILE A 7 0.26 58.59 6.56
N THR A 8 -0.87 59.09 6.06
CA THR A 8 -1.90 58.25 5.43
C THR A 8 -1.36 57.59 4.14
N PHE A 9 -0.60 58.32 3.34
CA PHE A 9 0.02 57.75 2.13
C PHE A 9 1.07 56.67 2.44
N LEU A 10 1.92 56.86 3.50
CA LEU A 10 2.88 55.88 3.93
C LEU A 10 2.19 54.61 4.48
N THR A 11 1.15 54.75 5.26
CA THR A 11 0.40 53.60 5.79
C THR A 11 -0.29 52.80 4.67
N CYS A 12 -0.89 53.45 3.69
CA CYS A 12 -1.45 52.77 2.52
C CYS A 12 -0.37 52.06 1.68
N ALA A 13 0.76 52.71 1.46
CA ALA A 13 1.87 52.08 0.70
C ALA A 13 2.45 50.83 1.41
N VAL A 14 2.60 50.88 2.73
CA VAL A 14 3.06 49.73 3.54
C VAL A 14 2.00 48.62 3.53
N SER A 15 0.71 48.96 3.65
CA SER A 15 -0.37 47.94 3.57
C SER A 15 -0.43 47.26 2.20
N ILE A 16 -0.26 48.01 1.10
CA ILE A 16 -0.23 47.48 -0.26
C ILE A 16 1.01 46.59 -0.46
N ALA A 17 2.17 47.00 0.03
CA ALA A 17 3.41 46.22 -0.03
C ALA A 17 3.29 44.90 0.77
N LEU A 18 2.62 44.95 1.94
CA LEU A 18 2.36 43.78 2.77
C LEU A 18 1.40 42.77 2.07
N VAL A 19 0.32 43.32 1.45
CA VAL A 19 -0.63 42.53 0.68
C VAL A 19 0.05 41.89 -0.55
N LEU A 20 0.89 42.66 -1.26
CA LEU A 20 1.65 42.15 -2.40
C LEU A 20 2.70 41.12 -1.97
N MET A 21 3.38 41.31 -0.83
CA MET A 21 4.26 40.27 -0.25
C MET A 21 3.49 39.01 0.13
N LEU A 22 2.36 39.14 0.83
CA LEU A 22 1.50 38.03 1.17
C LEU A 22 0.99 37.30 -0.08
N THR A 23 0.54 38.03 -1.12
CA THR A 23 0.10 37.38 -2.37
C THR A 23 1.25 36.75 -3.14
N CYS A 24 2.49 37.23 -3.05
CA CYS A 24 3.67 36.55 -3.62
C CYS A 24 4.08 35.30 -2.82
N VAL A 25 3.95 35.33 -1.49
CA VAL A 25 4.27 34.18 -0.64
C VAL A 25 3.20 33.07 -0.79
N PHE A 26 1.93 33.44 -1.03
CA PHE A 26 0.82 32.50 -1.25
C PHE A 26 0.52 32.16 -2.72
N ARG A 27 1.22 32.76 -3.69
CA ARG A 27 1.21 32.28 -5.05
C ARG A 27 2.21 31.12 -5.16
N ARG A 28 1.75 29.93 -4.84
CA ARG A 28 2.26 28.74 -5.57
C ARG A 28 2.02 29.09 -7.04
N ASP A 29 3.07 29.11 -7.84
CA ASP A 29 2.92 29.36 -9.27
C ASP A 29 1.82 28.43 -9.80
N ALA A 30 0.78 28.99 -10.40
CA ALA A 30 -0.35 28.21 -10.93
C ALA A 30 0.10 27.21 -12.02
N ASP A 31 1.35 27.29 -12.45
CA ASP A 31 2.05 26.41 -13.38
C ASP A 31 2.99 25.39 -12.70
N SER A 32 3.15 25.38 -11.37
CA SER A 32 4.02 24.38 -10.71
C SER A 32 3.34 23.02 -10.66
N LYS A 33 3.99 22.02 -11.24
CA LYS A 33 3.55 20.63 -11.14
C LYS A 33 3.60 20.16 -9.68
N VAL A 34 2.65 19.30 -9.31
CA VAL A 34 2.72 18.55 -8.06
C VAL A 34 3.79 17.46 -8.22
N LYS A 35 4.81 17.47 -7.36
CA LYS A 35 5.84 16.44 -7.35
C LYS A 35 5.40 15.25 -6.51
N VAL A 36 5.32 14.09 -7.15
CA VAL A 36 4.85 12.85 -6.51
C VAL A 36 5.97 11.84 -6.46
N GLY A 37 6.38 11.48 -5.25
CA GLY A 37 7.40 10.48 -4.98
C GLY A 37 6.81 9.09 -4.75
N PHE A 38 7.50 8.05 -5.21
CA PHE A 38 7.16 6.66 -4.95
C PHE A 38 8.38 5.89 -4.48
N ILE A 39 8.23 5.07 -3.43
CA ILE A 39 9.19 4.04 -3.05
C ILE A 39 8.56 2.67 -3.16
N TYR A 40 9.19 1.80 -3.96
CA TYR A 40 8.76 0.45 -4.26
C TYR A 40 9.71 -0.59 -3.69
N VAL A 41 9.18 -1.62 -3.02
CA VAL A 41 9.97 -2.73 -2.49
C VAL A 41 10.56 -3.61 -3.57
N GLY A 42 9.97 -3.63 -4.75
CA GLY A 42 10.42 -4.36 -5.94
C GLY A 42 10.36 -3.53 -7.21
N ASP A 43 10.15 -4.19 -8.33
CA ASP A 43 9.97 -3.58 -9.64
C ASP A 43 8.79 -4.23 -10.40
N ALA A 44 8.66 -3.95 -11.68
CA ALA A 44 7.55 -4.45 -12.51
C ALA A 44 7.56 -5.98 -12.73
N SER A 45 8.59 -6.70 -12.30
CA SER A 45 8.67 -8.16 -12.42
C SER A 45 7.82 -8.89 -11.38
N THR A 46 7.47 -8.24 -10.27
CA THR A 46 6.58 -8.79 -9.25
C THR A 46 5.15 -8.32 -9.45
N GLY A 47 4.18 -9.20 -9.19
CA GLY A 47 2.76 -8.88 -9.32
C GLY A 47 2.33 -7.76 -8.36
N TYR A 48 2.86 -7.75 -7.14
CA TYR A 48 2.57 -6.73 -6.14
C TYR A 48 3.03 -5.33 -6.60
N THR A 49 4.32 -5.13 -6.81
CA THR A 49 4.88 -3.85 -7.23
C THR A 49 4.39 -3.43 -8.62
N GLY A 50 4.23 -4.38 -9.54
CA GLY A 50 3.74 -4.14 -10.91
C GLY A 50 2.38 -3.46 -10.95
N ASN A 51 1.47 -3.76 -10.00
CA ASN A 51 0.17 -3.10 -9.90
C ASN A 51 0.31 -1.61 -9.52
N PHE A 52 1.17 -1.27 -8.57
CA PHE A 52 1.44 0.13 -8.21
C PHE A 52 2.09 0.90 -9.36
N ILE A 53 3.04 0.28 -10.08
CA ILE A 53 3.68 0.89 -11.25
C ILE A 53 2.66 1.14 -12.36
N THR A 54 1.69 0.24 -12.54
CA THR A 54 0.59 0.43 -13.50
C THR A 54 -0.26 1.64 -13.10
N ALA A 55 -0.67 1.74 -11.83
CA ALA A 55 -1.41 2.88 -11.32
C ALA A 55 -0.63 4.20 -11.43
N GLN A 56 0.69 4.18 -11.19
CA GLN A 56 1.57 5.34 -11.41
C GLN A 56 1.54 5.80 -12.86
N LYS A 57 1.65 4.88 -13.84
CA LYS A 57 1.60 5.22 -15.26
C LYS A 57 0.25 5.78 -15.70
N GLU A 58 -0.83 5.28 -15.10
CA GLU A 58 -2.17 5.85 -15.30
C GLU A 58 -2.25 7.27 -14.75
N LEU A 59 -1.71 7.51 -13.55
CA LEU A 59 -1.61 8.85 -12.96
C LEU A 59 -0.84 9.81 -13.88
N GLU A 60 0.33 9.40 -14.40
CA GLU A 60 1.12 10.19 -15.36
C GLU A 60 0.32 10.52 -16.62
N THR A 61 -0.44 9.54 -17.13
CA THR A 61 -1.25 9.71 -18.34
C THR A 61 -2.43 10.66 -18.10
N LEU A 62 -3.10 10.56 -16.95
CA LEU A 62 -4.28 11.35 -16.64
C LEU A 62 -3.95 12.81 -16.30
N TYR A 63 -2.81 13.05 -15.67
CA TYR A 63 -2.44 14.37 -15.15
C TYR A 63 -1.25 15.03 -15.83
N GLN A 64 -0.58 14.34 -16.76
CA GLN A 64 0.50 14.80 -17.67
C GLN A 64 1.25 16.08 -17.21
N ASP A 65 0.71 17.26 -17.58
CA ASP A 65 1.35 18.55 -17.30
C ASP A 65 1.19 19.02 -15.86
N ARG A 66 0.40 18.32 -15.03
CA ARG A 66 0.10 18.70 -13.64
C ARG A 66 0.94 17.97 -12.59
N VAL A 67 1.56 16.85 -12.96
CA VAL A 67 2.38 16.06 -12.06
C VAL A 67 3.80 15.88 -12.59
N GLU A 68 4.74 15.74 -11.67
CA GLU A 68 6.12 15.30 -11.91
C GLU A 68 6.37 14.09 -11.02
N ILE A 69 6.71 12.95 -11.62
CA ILE A 69 6.86 11.68 -10.89
C ILE A 69 8.33 11.38 -10.65
N MET A 70 8.62 10.97 -9.43
CA MET A 70 9.90 10.43 -8.98
C MET A 70 9.68 9.05 -8.37
N ALA A 71 10.32 8.01 -8.90
CA ALA A 71 10.11 6.64 -8.43
C ALA A 71 11.45 5.96 -8.10
N MET A 72 11.49 5.32 -6.94
CA MET A 72 12.62 4.52 -6.44
C MET A 72 12.20 3.06 -6.39
N TYR A 73 12.97 2.18 -7.04
CA TYR A 73 12.67 0.76 -7.19
C TYR A 73 13.62 -0.11 -6.38
N ASN A 74 13.16 -1.31 -6.02
CA ASN A 74 13.96 -2.30 -5.29
C ASN A 74 14.55 -1.73 -3.97
N VAL A 75 13.77 -0.91 -3.28
CA VAL A 75 14.14 -0.35 -1.98
C VAL A 75 13.99 -1.46 -0.94
N ALA A 76 15.11 -1.89 -0.35
CA ALA A 76 15.08 -2.93 0.67
C ALA A 76 14.42 -2.42 1.95
N GLU A 77 13.59 -3.26 2.58
CA GLU A 77 12.99 -2.94 3.88
C GLU A 77 14.08 -2.68 4.92
N GLY A 78 13.90 -1.61 5.70
CA GLY A 78 14.89 -1.10 6.64
C GLY A 78 15.87 -0.08 6.05
N THR A 79 15.85 0.18 4.73
CA THR A 79 16.66 1.22 4.08
C THR A 79 15.81 2.38 3.53
N GLU A 80 14.49 2.29 3.63
CA GLU A 80 13.53 3.25 3.06
C GLU A 80 13.73 4.69 3.53
N GLY A 81 14.31 4.89 4.73
CA GLY A 81 14.57 6.22 5.28
C GLY A 81 15.49 7.08 4.41
N GLU A 82 16.51 6.48 3.78
CA GLU A 82 17.41 7.21 2.88
C GLU A 82 16.69 7.67 1.61
N TYR A 83 15.82 6.83 1.07
CA TYR A 83 15.04 7.13 -0.13
C TYR A 83 13.93 8.14 0.15
N LEU A 84 13.25 8.03 1.30
CA LEU A 84 12.29 9.04 1.76
C LEU A 84 12.95 10.41 1.89
N GLN A 85 14.14 10.48 2.51
CA GLN A 85 14.89 11.72 2.62
C GLN A 85 15.24 12.29 1.24
N GLY A 86 15.66 11.44 0.30
CA GLY A 86 15.94 11.85 -1.07
C GLY A 86 14.73 12.46 -1.79
N LEU A 87 13.53 11.91 -1.59
CA LEU A 87 12.29 12.45 -2.16
C LEU A 87 11.88 13.78 -1.48
N VAL A 88 12.06 13.89 -0.17
CA VAL A 88 11.87 15.15 0.57
C VAL A 88 12.81 16.24 0.05
N ASP A 89 14.11 15.94 -0.08
CA ASP A 89 15.14 16.88 -0.55
C ASP A 89 14.90 17.29 -2.03
N ALA A 90 14.30 16.41 -2.83
CA ALA A 90 13.87 16.70 -4.19
C ALA A 90 12.61 17.60 -4.25
N GLY A 91 11.97 17.85 -3.10
CA GLY A 91 10.81 18.71 -2.98
C GLY A 91 9.52 18.04 -3.43
N CYS A 92 9.35 16.74 -3.17
CA CYS A 92 8.08 16.05 -3.38
C CYS A 92 7.00 16.63 -2.47
N ASP A 93 5.82 16.84 -3.03
CA ASP A 93 4.62 17.30 -2.32
C ASP A 93 3.84 16.13 -1.70
N ILE A 94 3.89 14.96 -2.35
CA ILE A 94 3.20 13.74 -1.97
C ILE A 94 4.19 12.57 -2.13
N ILE A 95 4.26 11.68 -1.14
CA ILE A 95 5.13 10.51 -1.18
C ILE A 95 4.31 9.25 -0.88
N PHE A 96 4.38 8.26 -1.80
CA PHE A 96 3.77 6.95 -1.65
C PHE A 96 4.81 5.91 -1.26
N SER A 97 4.54 5.19 -0.17
CA SER A 97 5.33 4.06 0.33
C SER A 97 4.54 2.77 0.17
N THR A 98 5.12 1.74 -0.43
CA THR A 98 4.35 0.57 -0.91
C THR A 98 4.72 -0.76 -0.25
N SER A 99 5.43 -0.79 0.87
CA SER A 99 5.62 -2.02 1.66
C SER A 99 5.09 -1.84 3.08
N TYR A 100 4.42 -2.84 3.62
CA TYR A 100 3.93 -2.85 5.01
C TYR A 100 5.02 -2.42 6.01
N ASN A 101 6.24 -2.94 5.84
CA ASN A 101 7.34 -2.70 6.78
C ASN A 101 7.93 -1.28 6.69
N TYR A 102 7.57 -0.47 5.69
CA TYR A 102 7.92 0.95 5.65
C TYR A 102 7.05 1.83 6.57
N GLY A 103 5.96 1.28 7.11
CA GLY A 103 4.92 2.04 7.80
C GLY A 103 5.41 2.87 8.97
N ILE A 104 6.33 2.35 9.80
CA ILE A 104 6.90 3.07 10.95
C ILE A 104 7.74 4.24 10.46
N THR A 105 8.70 3.98 9.59
CA THR A 105 9.61 5.01 9.04
C THR A 105 8.85 6.09 8.28
N THR A 106 7.88 5.70 7.45
CA THR A 106 7.05 6.67 6.69
C THR A 106 6.26 7.58 7.64
N LYS A 107 5.72 7.05 8.73
CA LYS A 107 4.99 7.84 9.73
C LYS A 107 5.90 8.81 10.50
N GLU A 108 7.14 8.39 10.81
CA GLU A 108 8.14 9.27 11.41
C GLU A 108 8.51 10.44 10.47
N PHE A 109 8.58 10.18 9.16
CA PHE A 109 8.80 11.23 8.16
C PHE A 109 7.61 12.18 8.08
N ALA A 110 6.38 11.67 8.08
CA ALA A 110 5.18 12.50 8.11
C ALA A 110 5.15 13.44 9.33
N GLN A 111 5.54 12.94 10.50
CA GLN A 111 5.65 13.78 11.70
C GLN A 111 6.74 14.87 11.59
N ARG A 112 7.83 14.57 10.88
CA ARG A 112 8.97 15.51 10.71
C ARG A 112 8.71 16.56 9.64
N TYR A 113 7.92 16.22 8.62
CA TYR A 113 7.64 17.05 7.45
C TYR A 113 6.13 17.28 7.25
N PRO A 114 5.51 18.13 8.09
CA PRO A 114 4.05 18.29 8.12
C PRO A 114 3.46 18.91 6.84
N ASP A 115 4.28 19.52 5.99
CA ASP A 115 3.86 20.15 4.73
C ASP A 115 3.87 19.17 3.53
N ILE A 116 4.30 17.91 3.74
CA ILE A 116 4.35 16.85 2.74
C ILE A 116 3.30 15.80 3.08
N GLU A 117 2.51 15.36 2.09
CA GLU A 117 1.55 14.27 2.24
C GLU A 117 2.24 12.91 2.10
N PHE A 118 2.03 12.03 3.06
CA PHE A 118 2.55 10.67 3.04
C PHE A 118 1.42 9.66 2.95
N CYS A 119 1.48 8.83 1.91
CA CYS A 119 0.48 7.79 1.62
C CYS A 119 1.13 6.41 1.74
N MET A 120 0.70 5.63 2.73
CA MET A 120 1.26 4.34 3.06
C MET A 120 0.31 3.21 2.65
N ALA A 121 0.74 2.34 1.73
CA ALA A 121 -0.03 1.18 1.33
C ALA A 121 0.03 0.05 2.36
N THR A 122 -1.06 -0.69 2.50
CA THR A 122 -1.17 -1.95 3.25
C THR A 122 -0.95 -1.88 4.77
N CYS A 123 -0.63 -0.70 5.32
CA CYS A 123 -0.45 -0.47 6.75
C CYS A 123 -1.72 0.12 7.38
N SER A 124 -1.92 -0.07 8.69
CA SER A 124 -3.08 0.45 9.43
C SER A 124 -2.72 1.49 10.49
N ASN A 125 -1.44 1.83 10.62
CA ASN A 125 -0.92 2.65 11.74
C ASN A 125 -1.29 4.15 11.65
N ALA A 126 -2.04 4.61 10.66
CA ALA A 126 -2.66 5.94 10.69
C ALA A 126 -3.68 6.08 11.82
N ASN A 127 -4.27 4.95 12.27
CA ASN A 127 -5.23 4.92 13.37
C ASN A 127 -4.57 4.76 14.75
N GLU A 128 -3.25 4.88 14.83
CA GLU A 128 -2.47 4.79 16.06
C GLU A 128 -1.88 6.16 16.41
N GLU A 129 -1.64 6.43 17.69
CA GLU A 129 -0.96 7.67 18.11
C GLU A 129 0.51 7.72 17.65
N PRO A 130 1.07 8.88 17.28
CA PRO A 130 0.38 10.16 17.10
C PRO A 130 -0.50 10.17 15.84
N TYR A 131 -1.67 10.80 15.94
CA TYR A 131 -2.53 11.03 14.76
C TYR A 131 -1.96 12.22 13.97
N LEU A 132 -1.68 12.00 12.69
CA LEU A 132 -1.07 13.00 11.80
C LEU A 132 -2.03 13.32 10.65
N GLU A 133 -2.25 14.60 10.37
CA GLU A 133 -3.16 15.03 9.30
C GLU A 133 -2.61 14.73 7.90
N ASN A 134 -1.28 14.68 7.77
CA ASN A 134 -0.55 14.43 6.53
C ASN A 134 -0.07 12.97 6.36
N TYR A 135 -0.63 12.02 7.13
CA TYR A 135 -0.30 10.60 7.00
C TYR A 135 -1.54 9.76 6.75
N HIS A 136 -1.60 9.14 5.60
CA HIS A 136 -2.74 8.39 5.12
C HIS A 136 -2.34 6.94 4.87
N THR A 137 -3.15 6.00 5.35
CA THR A 137 -3.00 4.59 5.00
C THR A 137 -4.13 4.16 4.09
N PHE A 138 -3.82 3.33 3.11
CA PHE A 138 -4.81 2.80 2.17
C PHE A 138 -4.54 1.34 1.85
N MET A 139 -5.61 0.62 1.56
CA MET A 139 -5.56 -0.79 1.18
C MET A 139 -6.75 -1.11 0.29
N GLY A 140 -6.54 -1.89 -0.75
CA GLY A 140 -7.61 -2.47 -1.54
C GLY A 140 -8.39 -3.53 -0.75
N ALA A 141 -9.67 -3.75 -1.11
CA ALA A 141 -10.49 -4.82 -0.55
C ALA A 141 -10.07 -6.21 -1.11
N ILE A 142 -8.78 -6.56 -0.94
CA ILE A 142 -8.17 -7.78 -1.50
C ILE A 142 -8.89 -9.05 -1.02
N TYR A 143 -9.46 -9.01 0.19
CA TYR A 143 -10.26 -10.11 0.74
C TYR A 143 -11.48 -10.46 -0.14
N GLU A 144 -12.04 -9.53 -0.91
CA GLU A 144 -13.12 -9.83 -1.85
C GLU A 144 -12.62 -10.72 -2.99
N GLY A 145 -11.48 -10.41 -3.59
CA GLY A 145 -10.82 -11.26 -4.59
C GLY A 145 -10.40 -12.61 -4.01
N ARG A 146 -9.97 -12.64 -2.74
CA ARG A 146 -9.64 -13.89 -2.02
C ARG A 146 -10.90 -14.74 -1.80
N TYR A 147 -12.04 -14.13 -1.47
CA TYR A 147 -13.31 -14.85 -1.39
C TYR A 147 -13.70 -15.45 -2.74
N ALA A 148 -13.64 -14.69 -3.82
CA ALA A 148 -13.95 -15.18 -5.16
C ALA A 148 -13.03 -16.34 -5.57
N SER A 149 -11.73 -16.25 -5.31
CA SER A 149 -10.79 -17.36 -5.55
C SER A 149 -11.07 -18.56 -4.66
N GLY A 150 -11.53 -18.32 -3.43
CA GLY A 150 -12.01 -19.37 -2.52
C GLY A 150 -13.23 -20.10 -3.08
N VAL A 151 -14.21 -19.40 -3.65
CA VAL A 151 -15.37 -20.05 -4.33
C VAL A 151 -14.87 -20.95 -5.47
N ALA A 152 -13.95 -20.49 -6.31
CA ALA A 152 -13.37 -21.29 -7.39
C ALA A 152 -12.65 -22.55 -6.85
N ALA A 153 -11.89 -22.41 -5.78
CA ALA A 153 -11.23 -23.52 -5.08
C ALA A 153 -12.27 -24.50 -4.50
N GLY A 154 -13.35 -23.98 -3.92
CA GLY A 154 -14.46 -24.79 -3.41
C GLY A 154 -15.18 -25.58 -4.51
N MET A 155 -15.37 -24.99 -5.69
CA MET A 155 -15.93 -25.69 -6.85
C MET A 155 -15.01 -26.83 -7.29
N LYS A 156 -13.68 -26.61 -7.31
CA LYS A 156 -12.72 -27.67 -7.61
C LYS A 156 -12.71 -28.76 -6.53
N LEU A 157 -12.77 -28.38 -5.27
CA LEU A 157 -12.86 -29.34 -4.16
C LEU A 157 -14.11 -30.21 -4.24
N LYS A 158 -15.25 -29.59 -4.58
CA LYS A 158 -16.50 -30.31 -4.82
C LYS A 158 -16.43 -31.28 -6.00
N GLU A 159 -15.80 -30.90 -7.10
CA GLU A 159 -15.56 -31.80 -8.25
C GLU A 159 -14.76 -33.05 -7.84
N LEU A 160 -13.71 -32.88 -7.00
CA LEU A 160 -12.90 -33.99 -6.49
C LEU A 160 -13.73 -34.93 -5.58
N LEU A 161 -14.61 -34.38 -4.75
CA LEU A 161 -15.52 -35.12 -3.90
C LEU A 161 -16.55 -35.89 -4.73
N ASP A 162 -17.25 -35.22 -5.65
CA ASP A 162 -18.31 -35.80 -6.49
C ASP A 162 -17.77 -36.91 -7.41
N SER A 163 -16.52 -36.82 -7.85
CA SER A 163 -15.84 -37.85 -8.66
C SER A 163 -15.23 -38.99 -7.84
N GLY A 164 -15.30 -38.93 -6.50
CA GLY A 164 -14.72 -39.94 -5.62
C GLY A 164 -13.20 -40.00 -5.59
N VAL A 165 -12.53 -38.96 -6.09
CA VAL A 165 -11.07 -38.83 -6.03
C VAL A 165 -10.61 -38.61 -4.60
N ILE A 166 -11.40 -37.90 -3.79
CA ILE A 166 -11.21 -37.68 -2.36
C ILE A 166 -12.46 -38.01 -1.57
N THR A 167 -12.31 -38.29 -0.28
CA THR A 167 -13.42 -38.42 0.67
C THR A 167 -13.72 -37.08 1.36
N ALA A 168 -14.83 -37.00 2.10
CA ALA A 168 -15.20 -35.81 2.87
C ALA A 168 -14.12 -35.42 3.89
N GLU A 169 -13.50 -36.42 4.56
CA GLU A 169 -12.41 -36.20 5.54
C GLU A 169 -11.14 -35.64 4.89
N GLN A 170 -11.00 -35.83 3.58
CA GLN A 170 -9.88 -35.32 2.78
C GLN A 170 -10.14 -33.94 2.18
N ALA A 171 -11.30 -33.33 2.46
CA ALA A 171 -11.60 -31.96 2.01
C ALA A 171 -10.77 -30.90 2.75
N ARG A 172 -9.44 -30.95 2.54
CA ARG A 172 -8.44 -30.14 3.22
C ARG A 172 -7.73 -29.20 2.25
N ILE A 173 -7.53 -27.98 2.71
CA ILE A 173 -6.86 -26.90 1.97
C ILE A 173 -5.63 -26.46 2.74
N GLY A 174 -4.52 -26.25 2.04
CA GLY A 174 -3.32 -25.63 2.57
C GLY A 174 -3.22 -24.16 2.16
N TYR A 175 -2.73 -23.34 3.05
CA TYR A 175 -2.47 -21.92 2.76
C TYR A 175 -1.09 -21.52 3.26
N VAL A 176 -0.25 -21.01 2.37
CA VAL A 176 1.07 -20.48 2.71
C VAL A 176 0.93 -18.95 2.86
N GLY A 177 1.06 -18.45 4.07
CA GLY A 177 1.02 -17.02 4.37
C GLY A 177 2.40 -16.45 4.64
N ALA A 178 2.59 -15.16 4.35
CA ALA A 178 3.83 -14.46 4.69
C ALA A 178 3.92 -14.23 6.22
N TYR A 179 3.03 -13.43 6.77
CA TYR A 179 3.02 -13.05 8.18
C TYR A 179 1.60 -13.17 8.77
N PRO A 180 1.45 -13.34 10.10
CA PRO A 180 0.14 -13.31 10.75
C PRO A 180 -0.38 -11.87 10.96
N TYR A 181 -0.28 -11.04 9.93
CA TYR A 181 -0.81 -9.68 9.93
C TYR A 181 -2.28 -9.67 9.53
N ALA A 182 -3.02 -8.62 9.93
CA ALA A 182 -4.46 -8.50 9.66
C ALA A 182 -4.80 -8.65 8.17
N GLU A 183 -3.96 -8.13 7.28
CA GLU A 183 -4.07 -8.26 5.83
C GLU A 183 -4.07 -9.72 5.40
N VAL A 184 -3.07 -10.50 5.83
CA VAL A 184 -2.92 -11.93 5.46
C VAL A 184 -4.04 -12.76 6.08
N ILE A 185 -4.37 -12.48 7.35
CA ILE A 185 -5.44 -13.16 8.09
C ILE A 185 -6.80 -12.94 7.41
N SER A 186 -7.13 -11.70 7.07
CA SER A 186 -8.39 -11.39 6.36
C SER A 186 -8.44 -12.08 5.00
N GLY A 187 -7.29 -12.16 4.30
CA GLY A 187 -7.17 -12.82 3.01
C GLY A 187 -7.48 -14.31 3.06
N TYR A 188 -6.81 -15.08 3.91
CA TYR A 188 -7.07 -16.51 4.00
C TYR A 188 -8.42 -16.83 4.66
N THR A 189 -8.90 -15.98 5.56
CA THR A 189 -10.23 -16.14 6.14
C THR A 189 -11.30 -16.00 5.08
N ALA A 190 -11.22 -14.95 4.25
CA ALA A 190 -12.14 -14.75 3.14
C ALA A 190 -12.05 -15.90 2.11
N PHE A 191 -10.83 -16.38 1.81
CA PHE A 191 -10.64 -17.55 0.95
C PHE A 191 -11.36 -18.79 1.50
N LEU A 192 -11.17 -19.10 2.80
CA LEU A 192 -11.85 -20.23 3.44
C LEU A 192 -13.39 -20.06 3.42
N LEU A 193 -13.90 -18.87 3.69
CA LEU A 193 -15.33 -18.58 3.59
C LEU A 193 -15.86 -18.80 2.17
N GLY A 194 -15.09 -18.41 1.15
CA GLY A 194 -15.41 -18.70 -0.24
C GLY A 194 -15.47 -20.20 -0.53
N VAL A 195 -14.49 -20.98 -0.06
CA VAL A 195 -14.49 -22.44 -0.18
C VAL A 195 -15.71 -23.05 0.52
N ARG A 196 -15.99 -22.61 1.74
CA ARG A 196 -17.11 -23.14 2.55
C ARG A 196 -18.48 -22.76 2.02
N SER A 197 -18.58 -21.74 1.19
CA SER A 197 -19.84 -21.46 0.47
C SER A 197 -20.21 -22.56 -0.52
N VAL A 198 -19.26 -23.45 -0.88
CA VAL A 198 -19.45 -24.57 -1.81
C VAL A 198 -19.31 -25.93 -1.10
N VAL A 199 -18.31 -26.06 -0.21
CA VAL A 199 -18.03 -27.27 0.60
C VAL A 199 -17.95 -26.84 2.06
N GLU A 200 -19.08 -26.92 2.76
CA GLU A 200 -19.29 -26.36 4.11
C GLU A 200 -18.26 -26.84 5.15
N ASP A 201 -17.97 -28.15 5.15
CA ASP A 201 -17.08 -28.79 6.12
C ASP A 201 -15.59 -28.75 5.76
N ALA A 202 -15.21 -28.00 4.70
CA ALA A 202 -13.82 -27.88 4.31
C ALA A 202 -12.99 -27.27 5.44
N VAL A 203 -11.81 -27.85 5.68
CA VAL A 203 -10.84 -27.35 6.68
C VAL A 203 -9.60 -26.81 6.00
N MET A 204 -8.97 -25.81 6.62
CA MET A 204 -7.76 -25.18 6.11
C MET A 204 -6.64 -25.20 7.16
N THR A 205 -5.44 -25.55 6.71
CA THR A 205 -4.19 -25.44 7.49
C THR A 205 -3.37 -24.29 6.92
N VAL A 206 -2.89 -23.40 7.79
CA VAL A 206 -2.07 -22.23 7.41
C VAL A 206 -0.65 -22.41 7.95
N LYS A 207 0.35 -22.17 7.11
CA LYS A 207 1.75 -22.09 7.51
C LYS A 207 2.32 -20.73 7.13
N TYR A 208 3.14 -20.12 8.01
CA TYR A 208 3.74 -18.81 7.78
C TYR A 208 5.22 -18.92 7.49
N THR A 209 5.66 -18.25 6.42
CA THR A 209 7.10 -18.17 6.06
C THR A 209 7.84 -17.14 6.88
N TYR A 210 7.14 -16.13 7.45
CA TYR A 210 7.72 -14.94 8.05
C TYR A 210 8.61 -14.16 7.07
N LYS A 211 8.29 -14.27 5.78
CA LYS A 211 8.90 -13.55 4.65
C LYS A 211 7.81 -13.22 3.64
N TRP A 212 7.90 -12.05 3.01
CA TRP A 212 7.01 -11.70 1.89
C TRP A 212 7.36 -12.49 0.64
N ASN A 213 8.67 -12.71 0.40
CA ASN A 213 9.21 -13.45 -0.72
C ASN A 213 10.33 -14.38 -0.24
N ASP A 214 10.11 -15.69 -0.25
CA ASP A 214 11.13 -16.73 -0.02
C ASP A 214 10.71 -18.02 -0.72
N TYR A 215 11.09 -18.15 -2.00
CA TYR A 215 10.77 -19.30 -2.83
C TYR A 215 11.07 -20.66 -2.17
N LEU A 216 12.17 -20.76 -1.41
CA LEU A 216 12.55 -22.03 -0.78
C LEU A 216 11.62 -22.40 0.38
N LEU A 217 11.26 -21.43 1.22
CA LEU A 217 10.34 -21.64 2.33
C LEU A 217 8.91 -21.85 1.84
N GLU A 218 8.46 -21.11 0.86
CA GLU A 218 7.14 -21.26 0.26
C GLU A 218 6.97 -22.64 -0.35
N LYS A 219 7.92 -23.07 -1.15
CA LYS A 219 7.95 -24.43 -1.72
C LYS A 219 7.99 -25.50 -0.64
N LYS A 220 8.79 -25.32 0.42
CA LYS A 220 8.87 -26.24 1.54
C LYS A 220 7.52 -26.40 2.21
N TYR A 221 6.88 -25.28 2.59
CA TYR A 221 5.60 -25.30 3.31
C TYR A 221 4.44 -25.78 2.43
N ALA A 222 4.44 -25.46 1.14
CA ALA A 222 3.47 -26.02 0.20
C ALA A 222 3.59 -27.56 0.14
N ARG A 223 4.80 -28.13 0.11
CA ARG A 223 5.01 -29.58 0.14
C ARG A 223 4.59 -30.21 1.45
N GLU A 224 4.93 -29.62 2.58
CA GLU A 224 4.49 -30.09 3.90
C GLU A 224 2.96 -30.12 4.00
N LEU A 225 2.25 -29.08 3.50
CA LEU A 225 0.79 -29.07 3.46
C LEU A 225 0.21 -30.17 2.59
N ILE A 226 0.85 -30.48 1.46
CA ILE A 226 0.46 -31.61 0.60
C ILE A 226 0.68 -32.94 1.35
N ASP A 227 1.82 -33.11 2.01
CA ASP A 227 2.15 -34.32 2.79
C ASP A 227 1.20 -34.49 3.99
N GLU A 228 0.64 -33.38 4.54
CA GLU A 228 -0.40 -33.37 5.57
C GLU A 228 -1.82 -33.65 5.01
N GLY A 229 -1.93 -33.91 3.72
CA GLY A 229 -3.18 -34.28 3.05
C GLY A 229 -3.99 -33.12 2.51
N CYS A 230 -3.43 -31.91 2.36
CA CYS A 230 -4.11 -30.82 1.66
C CYS A 230 -4.16 -31.10 0.15
N VAL A 231 -5.34 -31.00 -0.44
CA VAL A 231 -5.58 -31.31 -1.86
C VAL A 231 -5.61 -30.06 -2.74
N ILE A 232 -5.73 -28.90 -2.14
CA ILE A 232 -5.61 -27.59 -2.80
C ILE A 232 -4.68 -26.73 -1.96
N ILE A 233 -3.75 -26.05 -2.63
CA ILE A 233 -2.82 -25.11 -1.98
C ILE A 233 -3.08 -23.70 -2.53
N SER A 234 -3.15 -22.72 -1.65
CA SER A 234 -3.18 -21.31 -1.97
C SER A 234 -2.11 -20.56 -1.16
N GLN A 235 -1.90 -19.29 -1.46
CA GLN A 235 -0.84 -18.52 -0.81
C GLN A 235 -1.19 -17.03 -0.68
N HIS A 236 -0.44 -16.34 0.21
CA HIS A 236 -0.38 -14.90 0.35
C HIS A 236 1.08 -14.51 0.65
N SER A 237 1.91 -14.61 -0.37
CA SER A 237 3.32 -14.22 -0.46
C SER A 237 3.58 -13.77 -1.90
N ASP A 238 4.74 -13.20 -2.19
CA ASP A 238 5.08 -12.66 -3.53
C ASP A 238 5.64 -13.73 -4.48
#